data_7b01564fb00f6ac5bd4b70ca42b42acf
#
_entry.id   7b01564fb00f6ac5bd4b70ca42b42acf
#
_cell.length_a   1.000
_cell.length_b   1.000
_cell.length_c   1.000
_cell.angle_alpha   90.00
_cell.angle_beta   90.00
_cell.angle_gamma   90.00
#
_symmetry.space_group_name_H-M   'P 1'
#
loop_
_entity.id
_entity.type
_entity.pdbx_description
1 polymer ?
#
loop_
_entity_poly.entity_id
_entity_poly.type
_entity_poly.pdbx_seq_one_letter_code
_entity_poly.pdbx_strand_id
1 'polypeptide(L)'
;FGRENVFNVAEDKKWCTNNDKIQFSGDDDWKKYIESTRLEITCGEAPYIASRYDTTTGDVIPIFDRIGMLDRKLRVVKENCVTKAEWYEWALKSLKSVYGYEYQGDNLLIARLNVFMTFVEHYEYKFGAFIEGIPMDILKEASEIVSWNFWQMDGLMECCLDGSEVHIKDWTKTRSIKYRSIKDETQKGKKVKK
;
A
#
# COMPACT_ATOMS: atom_id res chain seq x y z
N PHE A 1 14.69 6.43 -7.30
CA PHE A 1 14.58 5.82 -5.99
C PHE A 1 15.77 4.93 -5.76
N GLY A 2 16.41 5.01 -4.58
CA GLY A 2 17.56 4.21 -4.23
C GLY A 2 17.33 2.72 -4.37
N ARG A 3 18.38 1.95 -4.42
CA ARG A 3 18.32 0.47 -4.42
C ARG A 3 18.19 0.01 -2.97
N GLU A 4 17.01 0.21 -2.39
CA GLU A 4 16.71 -0.37 -1.10
C GLU A 4 16.65 -1.90 -1.23
N ASN A 5 17.54 -2.58 -0.55
CA ASN A 5 17.50 -4.01 -0.41
C ASN A 5 16.55 -4.37 0.75
N VAL A 6 15.26 -4.51 0.46
CA VAL A 6 14.25 -4.87 1.47
C VAL A 6 14.36 -6.34 1.86
N PHE A 7 14.94 -7.16 1.00
CA PHE A 7 15.10 -8.60 1.24
C PHE A 7 16.42 -9.12 0.66
N ASN A 8 16.91 -10.18 1.25
CA ASN A 8 18.10 -10.92 0.85
C ASN A 8 17.74 -12.35 0.44
N VAL A 9 18.67 -13.05 -0.18
CA VAL A 9 18.56 -14.50 -0.41
C VAL A 9 19.38 -15.20 0.67
N ALA A 10 18.73 -16.00 1.49
CA ALA A 10 19.38 -16.81 2.51
C ALA A 10 20.24 -17.94 1.89
N GLU A 11 21.10 -18.61 2.69
CA GLU A 11 21.96 -19.68 2.24
C GLU A 11 21.19 -20.86 1.61
N ASP A 12 19.95 -21.12 2.09
CA ASP A 12 19.03 -22.13 1.54
C ASP A 12 18.30 -21.67 0.27
N LYS A 13 18.69 -20.52 -0.31
CA LYS A 13 18.07 -19.85 -1.46
C LYS A 13 16.66 -19.36 -1.23
N LYS A 14 16.17 -19.31 0.00
CA LYS A 14 14.90 -18.65 0.33
C LYS A 14 15.10 -17.15 0.48
N TRP A 15 14.04 -16.42 0.10
CA TRP A 15 14.00 -14.99 0.34
C TRP A 15 13.78 -14.71 1.82
N CYS A 16 14.57 -13.82 2.39
CA CYS A 16 14.38 -13.32 3.75
C CYS A 16 14.42 -11.79 3.75
N THR A 17 13.74 -11.17 4.72
CA THR A 17 13.77 -9.72 4.88
C THR A 17 15.14 -9.25 5.35
N ASN A 18 15.57 -8.09 4.86
CA ASN A 18 16.75 -7.42 5.40
C ASN A 18 16.34 -6.69 6.68
N ASN A 19 17.02 -6.96 7.79
CA ASN A 19 16.73 -6.36 9.09
C ASN A 19 17.43 -4.99 9.29
N ASP A 20 18.39 -4.64 8.43
CA ASP A 20 19.07 -3.35 8.50
C ASP A 20 18.14 -2.21 8.08
N LYS A 21 18.40 -1.00 8.61
CA LYS A 21 17.69 0.20 8.18
C LYS A 21 17.85 0.40 6.67
N ILE A 22 16.72 0.62 5.98
CA ILE A 22 16.71 0.86 4.54
C ILE A 22 17.41 2.19 4.23
N GLN A 23 18.47 2.12 3.39
CA GLN A 23 19.25 3.28 3.00
C GLN A 23 18.73 3.89 1.70
N PHE A 24 18.55 5.21 1.70
CA PHE A 24 18.21 6.00 0.52
C PHE A 24 19.41 6.87 0.11
N SER A 25 19.46 7.25 -1.16
CA SER A 25 20.56 8.05 -1.71
C SER A 25 20.57 9.50 -1.21
N GLY A 26 19.39 10.04 -0.90
CA GLY A 26 19.20 11.37 -0.35
C GLY A 26 18.30 11.37 0.86
N ASP A 27 18.46 12.36 1.73
CA ASP A 27 17.75 12.46 3.03
C ASP A 27 16.22 12.44 2.90
N ASP A 28 15.67 12.99 1.80
CA ASP A 28 14.24 13.07 1.55
C ASP A 28 13.72 12.02 0.55
N ASP A 29 14.57 11.14 0.02
CA ASP A 29 14.16 10.16 -0.98
C ASP A 29 13.20 9.11 -0.41
N TRP A 30 13.25 8.83 0.89
CA TRP A 30 12.28 7.97 1.54
C TRP A 30 10.85 8.55 1.47
N LYS A 31 10.69 9.88 1.50
CA LYS A 31 9.40 10.56 1.34
C LYS A 31 8.84 10.33 -0.07
N LYS A 32 9.68 10.50 -1.09
CA LYS A 32 9.33 10.21 -2.49
C LYS A 32 8.94 8.74 -2.68
N TYR A 33 9.65 7.83 -2.00
CA TYR A 33 9.31 6.41 -2.01
C TYR A 33 7.91 6.16 -1.43
N ILE A 34 7.59 6.76 -0.28
CA ILE A 34 6.25 6.68 0.32
C ILE A 34 5.17 7.20 -0.62
N GLU A 35 5.37 8.35 -1.23
CA GLU A 35 4.40 9.00 -2.10
C GLU A 35 4.28 8.34 -3.48
N SER A 36 5.24 7.49 -3.86
CA SER A 36 5.20 6.79 -5.15
C SER A 36 4.00 5.84 -5.24
N THR A 37 3.14 6.08 -6.22
CA THR A 37 1.90 5.31 -6.42
C THR A 37 2.18 3.85 -6.79
N ARG A 38 1.42 2.93 -6.20
CA ARG A 38 1.38 1.51 -6.50
C ARG A 38 -0.05 1.09 -6.77
N LEU A 39 -0.25 0.34 -7.83
CA LEU A 39 -1.56 -0.19 -8.22
C LEU A 39 -1.44 -1.67 -8.52
N GLU A 40 -2.34 -2.45 -7.95
CA GLU A 40 -2.56 -3.85 -8.29
C GLU A 40 -3.96 -4.03 -8.86
N ILE A 41 -4.04 -4.50 -10.11
CA ILE A 41 -5.31 -4.87 -10.76
C ILE A 41 -5.53 -6.35 -10.51
N THR A 42 -6.77 -6.74 -10.14
CA THR A 42 -7.09 -8.10 -9.69
C THR A 42 -6.31 -8.49 -8.42
N CYS A 43 -6.40 -7.62 -7.42
CA CYS A 43 -5.59 -7.76 -6.21
C CYS A 43 -6.00 -8.93 -5.30
N GLY A 44 -7.13 -9.59 -5.55
CA GLY A 44 -7.66 -10.63 -4.66
C GLY A 44 -7.85 -10.09 -3.24
N GLU A 45 -7.31 -10.79 -2.27
CA GLU A 45 -7.25 -10.39 -0.85
C GLU A 45 -6.12 -9.39 -0.55
N ALA A 46 -5.46 -8.87 -1.58
CA ALA A 46 -4.33 -7.94 -1.56
C ALA A 46 -3.03 -8.49 -0.94
N PRO A 47 -2.61 -9.75 -1.18
CA PRO A 47 -1.42 -10.32 -0.54
C PRO A 47 -0.12 -9.64 -0.96
N TYR A 48 -0.03 -9.07 -2.15
CA TYR A 48 1.14 -8.30 -2.62
C TYR A 48 1.16 -6.87 -2.09
N ILE A 49 0.02 -6.37 -1.62
CA ILE A 49 -0.09 -5.05 -0.99
C ILE A 49 0.16 -5.16 0.51
N ALA A 50 -0.49 -6.13 1.16
CA ALA A 50 -0.47 -6.35 2.60
C ALA A 50 -0.24 -7.84 2.88
N SER A 51 1.01 -8.24 3.06
CA SER A 51 1.39 -9.65 3.23
C SER A 51 1.23 -10.12 4.68
N ARG A 52 -0.01 -10.17 5.17
CA ARG A 52 -0.31 -10.53 6.56
C ARG A 52 -0.21 -12.03 6.84
N TYR A 53 -0.46 -12.85 5.85
CA TYR A 53 -0.43 -14.32 5.93
C TYR A 53 -0.05 -14.92 4.58
N ASP A 54 0.43 -16.14 4.61
CA ASP A 54 0.64 -16.95 3.42
C ASP A 54 -0.71 -17.43 2.87
N THR A 55 -1.03 -17.04 1.65
CA THR A 55 -2.32 -17.38 1.03
C THR A 55 -2.49 -18.87 0.71
N THR A 56 -1.41 -19.65 0.76
CA THR A 56 -1.44 -21.10 0.51
C THR A 56 -1.70 -21.90 1.78
N THR A 57 -1.06 -21.50 2.90
CA THR A 57 -1.13 -22.23 4.18
C THR A 57 -2.06 -21.56 5.18
N GLY A 58 -2.32 -20.26 5.07
CA GLY A 58 -3.04 -19.47 6.05
C GLY A 58 -2.16 -19.01 7.23
N ASP A 59 -0.88 -19.37 7.25
CA ASP A 59 0.03 -19.03 8.34
C ASP A 59 0.28 -17.52 8.40
N VAL A 60 0.21 -16.95 9.60
CA VAL A 60 0.47 -15.52 9.82
C VAL A 60 1.95 -15.20 9.61
N ILE A 61 2.22 -14.20 8.78
CA ILE A 61 3.58 -13.70 8.55
C ILE A 61 3.91 -12.65 9.63
N PRO A 62 4.99 -12.84 10.40
CA PRO A 62 5.46 -11.84 11.37
C PRO A 62 5.69 -10.49 10.69
N ILE A 63 5.35 -9.40 11.37
CA ILE A 63 5.34 -8.06 10.76
C ILE A 63 6.69 -7.62 10.18
N PHE A 64 7.79 -8.06 10.79
CA PHE A 64 9.15 -7.77 10.32
C PHE A 64 9.55 -8.56 9.07
N ASP A 65 8.82 -9.65 8.74
CA ASP A 65 9.04 -10.48 7.55
C ASP A 65 8.11 -10.12 6.40
N ARG A 66 7.17 -9.20 6.63
CA ARG A 66 6.21 -8.77 5.61
C ARG A 66 6.87 -7.94 4.52
N ILE A 67 6.58 -8.28 3.26
CA ILE A 67 7.16 -7.66 2.07
C ILE A 67 6.12 -7.05 1.12
N GLY A 68 4.87 -6.97 1.53
CA GLY A 68 3.82 -6.30 0.76
C GLY A 68 4.17 -4.85 0.43
N MET A 69 3.58 -4.30 -0.61
CA MET A 69 3.90 -2.92 -1.04
C MET A 69 3.63 -1.89 0.06
N LEU A 70 2.55 -2.06 0.81
CA LEU A 70 2.21 -1.22 1.95
C LEU A 70 3.11 -1.52 3.15
N ASP A 71 3.39 -2.80 3.45
CA ASP A 71 4.27 -3.20 4.55
C ASP A 71 5.65 -2.56 4.41
N ARG A 72 6.23 -2.58 3.21
CA ARG A 72 7.53 -1.94 2.95
C ARG A 72 7.50 -0.42 3.16
N LYS A 73 6.41 0.25 2.77
CA LYS A 73 6.24 1.68 3.00
C LYS A 73 6.11 2.00 4.49
N LEU A 74 5.28 1.26 5.21
CA LEU A 74 5.09 1.46 6.65
C LEU A 74 6.35 1.12 7.45
N ARG A 75 7.15 0.16 6.99
CA ARG A 75 8.49 -0.09 7.53
C ARG A 75 9.39 1.14 7.37
N VAL A 76 9.45 1.74 6.19
CA VAL A 76 10.23 2.96 5.94
C VAL A 76 9.73 4.12 6.82
N VAL A 77 8.42 4.27 6.98
CA VAL A 77 7.83 5.26 7.92
C VAL A 77 8.30 4.98 9.36
N LYS A 78 8.24 3.73 9.81
CA LYS A 78 8.71 3.33 11.14
C LYS A 78 10.17 3.70 11.37
N GLU A 79 11.03 3.51 10.36
CA GLU A 79 12.47 3.73 10.43
C GLU A 79 12.87 5.21 10.42
N ASN A 80 12.01 6.10 9.89
CA ASN A 80 12.34 7.53 9.69
C ASN A 80 11.50 8.50 10.54
N CYS A 81 10.35 8.12 11.05
CA CYS A 81 9.52 8.96 11.91
C CYS A 81 9.78 8.66 13.39
N VAL A 82 9.87 9.67 14.23
CA VAL A 82 10.12 9.54 15.67
C VAL A 82 8.82 9.68 16.47
N THR A 83 8.04 10.70 16.17
CA THR A 83 6.81 11.01 16.89
C THR A 83 5.58 10.30 16.32
N LYS A 84 4.52 10.16 17.15
CA LYS A 84 3.23 9.63 16.67
C LYS A 84 2.62 10.50 15.57
N ALA A 85 2.72 11.83 15.69
CA ALA A 85 2.18 12.75 14.70
C ALA A 85 2.84 12.59 13.32
N GLU A 86 4.18 12.54 13.28
CA GLU A 86 4.91 12.26 12.04
C GLU A 86 4.55 10.89 11.46
N TRP A 87 4.43 9.89 12.33
CA TRP A 87 4.06 8.55 11.88
C TRP A 87 2.67 8.54 11.24
N TYR A 88 1.67 9.17 11.87
CA TYR A 88 0.32 9.26 11.30
C TYR A 88 0.34 9.95 9.93
N GLU A 89 1.03 11.08 9.83
CA GLU A 89 1.14 11.81 8.56
C GLU A 89 1.66 10.91 7.44
N TRP A 90 2.80 10.26 7.66
CA TRP A 90 3.45 9.45 6.62
C TRP A 90 2.82 8.09 6.41
N ALA A 91 2.21 7.49 7.43
CA ALA A 91 1.45 6.26 7.29
C ALA A 91 0.16 6.47 6.48
N LEU A 92 -0.57 7.58 6.70
CA LEU A 92 -1.71 7.96 5.87
C LEU A 92 -1.30 8.27 4.42
N LYS A 93 -0.15 8.92 4.20
CA LYS A 93 0.41 9.10 2.84
C LYS A 93 0.75 7.77 2.18
N SER A 94 1.25 6.79 2.96
CA SER A 94 1.48 5.43 2.45
C SER A 94 0.18 4.79 1.97
N LEU A 95 -0.90 4.88 2.75
CA LEU A 95 -2.22 4.39 2.34
C LEU A 95 -2.74 5.13 1.09
N LYS A 96 -2.62 6.46 1.03
CA LYS A 96 -3.05 7.29 -0.11
C LYS A 96 -2.33 6.94 -1.42
N SER A 97 -1.18 6.28 -1.34
CA SER A 97 -0.34 5.95 -2.51
C SER A 97 -0.46 4.50 -2.98
N VAL A 98 -1.32 3.68 -2.36
CA VAL A 98 -1.51 2.26 -2.71
C VAL A 98 -2.95 2.03 -3.11
N TYR A 99 -3.16 1.37 -4.26
CA TYR A 99 -4.46 1.11 -4.85
C TYR A 99 -4.59 -0.37 -5.20
N GLY A 100 -5.79 -0.92 -5.01
CA GLY A 100 -6.13 -2.29 -5.39
C GLY A 100 -7.52 -2.35 -6.02
N TYR A 101 -7.64 -3.08 -7.13
CA TYR A 101 -8.93 -3.32 -7.77
C TYR A 101 -9.18 -4.82 -7.84
N GLU A 102 -10.41 -5.21 -7.54
CA GLU A 102 -10.83 -6.59 -7.50
C GLU A 102 -12.26 -6.73 -8.07
N TYR A 103 -12.49 -7.81 -8.79
CA TYR A 103 -13.79 -8.11 -9.38
C TYR A 103 -14.76 -8.69 -8.35
N GLN A 104 -14.26 -9.59 -7.49
CA GLN A 104 -15.08 -10.28 -6.51
C GLN A 104 -15.24 -9.46 -5.23
N GLY A 105 -16.49 -9.20 -4.84
CA GLY A 105 -16.80 -8.38 -3.66
C GLY A 105 -16.26 -8.94 -2.34
N ASP A 106 -16.27 -10.26 -2.17
CA ASP A 106 -15.79 -10.93 -0.96
C ASP A 106 -14.27 -10.75 -0.82
N ASN A 107 -13.52 -10.98 -1.90
CA ASN A 107 -12.07 -10.73 -1.92
C ASN A 107 -11.75 -9.28 -1.66
N LEU A 108 -12.51 -8.35 -2.25
CA LEU A 108 -12.35 -6.92 -2.01
C LEU A 108 -12.57 -6.54 -0.54
N LEU A 109 -13.57 -7.14 0.12
CA LEU A 109 -13.80 -6.92 1.55
C LEU A 109 -12.60 -7.36 2.38
N ILE A 110 -12.07 -8.56 2.10
CA ILE A 110 -10.89 -9.09 2.77
C ILE A 110 -9.67 -8.20 2.48
N ALA A 111 -9.48 -7.77 1.22
CA ALA A 111 -8.41 -6.85 0.84
C ALA A 111 -8.44 -5.54 1.66
N ARG A 112 -9.63 -4.93 1.79
CA ARG A 112 -9.81 -3.72 2.61
C ARG A 112 -9.46 -3.96 4.07
N LEU A 113 -9.91 -5.09 4.64
CA LEU A 113 -9.56 -5.47 6.02
C LEU A 113 -8.05 -5.69 6.18
N ASN A 114 -7.43 -6.41 5.25
CA ASN A 114 -5.99 -6.67 5.29
C ASN A 114 -5.17 -5.38 5.27
N VAL A 115 -5.52 -4.45 4.39
CA VAL A 115 -4.84 -3.15 4.25
C VAL A 115 -5.04 -2.28 5.51
N PHE A 116 -6.28 -2.20 6.01
CA PHE A 116 -6.57 -1.43 7.22
C PHE A 116 -5.86 -2.02 8.46
N MET A 117 -5.93 -3.34 8.63
CA MET A 117 -5.26 -4.01 9.76
C MET A 117 -3.73 -3.94 9.65
N THR A 118 -3.17 -3.94 8.44
CA THR A 118 -1.74 -3.70 8.25
C THR A 118 -1.31 -2.33 8.80
N PHE A 119 -2.11 -1.28 8.56
CA PHE A 119 -1.86 0.04 9.17
C PHE A 119 -1.87 -0.02 10.70
N VAL A 120 -2.88 -0.67 11.30
CA VAL A 120 -3.02 -0.82 12.77
C VAL A 120 -1.86 -1.62 13.35
N GLU A 121 -1.52 -2.75 12.76
CA GLU A 121 -0.45 -3.64 13.24
C GLU A 121 0.94 -2.99 13.14
N HIS A 122 1.22 -2.19 12.12
CA HIS A 122 2.46 -1.40 12.04
C HIS A 122 2.54 -0.30 13.11
N TYR A 123 1.39 0.29 13.48
CA TYR A 123 1.35 1.21 14.62
C TYR A 123 1.66 0.49 15.93
N GLU A 124 1.00 -0.64 16.17
CA GLU A 124 1.25 -1.49 17.34
C GLU A 124 2.73 -1.90 17.43
N TYR A 125 3.28 -2.37 16.32
CA TYR A 125 4.69 -2.79 16.25
C TYR A 125 5.67 -1.65 16.58
N LYS A 126 5.32 -0.40 16.28
CA LYS A 126 6.17 0.75 16.58
C LYS A 126 5.98 1.29 18.01
N PHE A 127 4.75 1.36 18.50
CA PHE A 127 4.41 2.08 19.72
C PHE A 127 3.92 1.20 20.87
N GLY A 128 3.75 -0.09 20.66
CA GLY A 128 3.33 -1.04 21.67
C GLY A 128 1.86 -0.90 22.11
N ALA A 129 1.03 -0.18 21.33
CA ALA A 129 -0.39 0.01 21.61
C ALA A 129 -1.20 -0.38 20.37
N PHE A 130 -2.23 -1.22 20.53
CA PHE A 130 -3.11 -1.65 19.45
C PHE A 130 -4.10 -0.54 19.04
N ILE A 131 -5.22 -0.90 18.45
CA ILE A 131 -6.18 0.02 17.81
C ILE A 131 -6.69 1.12 18.76
N GLU A 132 -6.86 0.82 20.04
CA GLU A 132 -7.27 1.78 21.07
C GLU A 132 -6.25 2.90 21.32
N GLY A 133 -5.01 2.70 20.91
CA GLY A 133 -3.95 3.71 20.97
C GLY A 133 -3.95 4.69 19.81
N ILE A 134 -4.81 4.48 18.80
CA ILE A 134 -4.92 5.33 17.61
C ILE A 134 -6.15 6.24 17.77
N PRO A 135 -6.01 7.57 17.58
CA PRO A 135 -7.15 8.49 17.61
C PRO A 135 -8.24 8.10 16.60
N MET A 136 -9.50 8.29 16.98
CA MET A 136 -10.64 7.88 16.15
C MET A 136 -10.72 8.62 14.81
N ASP A 137 -10.30 9.87 14.75
CA ASP A 137 -10.22 10.65 13.52
C ASP A 137 -9.20 10.07 12.53
N ILE A 138 -8.05 9.60 13.02
CA ILE A 138 -7.04 8.90 12.22
C ILE A 138 -7.58 7.56 11.68
N LEU A 139 -8.28 6.79 12.51
CA LEU A 139 -8.91 5.53 12.07
C LEU A 139 -9.99 5.78 11.00
N LYS A 140 -10.79 6.84 11.17
CA LYS A 140 -11.78 7.25 10.16
C LYS A 140 -11.12 7.66 8.85
N GLU A 141 -10.07 8.48 8.90
CA GLU A 141 -9.33 8.87 7.70
C GLU A 141 -8.70 7.65 7.01
N ALA A 142 -8.05 6.76 7.76
CA ALA A 142 -7.48 5.54 7.21
C ALA A 142 -8.55 4.65 6.53
N SER A 143 -9.70 4.46 7.16
CA SER A 143 -10.80 3.67 6.58
C SER A 143 -11.40 4.33 5.33
N GLU A 144 -11.53 5.66 5.32
CA GLU A 144 -11.96 6.40 4.12
C GLU A 144 -10.98 6.21 2.97
N ILE A 145 -9.66 6.34 3.23
CA ILE A 145 -8.63 6.14 2.20
C ILE A 145 -8.72 4.73 1.63
N VAL A 146 -8.82 3.72 2.49
CA VAL A 146 -8.93 2.31 2.05
C VAL A 146 -10.18 2.10 1.22
N SER A 147 -11.32 2.68 1.61
CA SER A 147 -12.58 2.54 0.86
C SER A 147 -12.50 3.14 -0.55
N TRP A 148 -11.78 4.25 -0.73
CA TRP A 148 -11.56 4.89 -2.02
C TRP A 148 -10.50 4.24 -2.88
N ASN A 149 -9.45 3.69 -2.27
CA ASN A 149 -8.32 3.14 -3.00
C ASN A 149 -8.52 1.66 -3.37
N PHE A 150 -9.43 0.96 -2.69
CA PHE A 150 -9.77 -0.43 -2.97
C PHE A 150 -11.20 -0.52 -3.50
N TRP A 151 -11.33 -0.71 -4.82
CA TRP A 151 -12.59 -0.58 -5.52
C TRP A 151 -12.95 -1.84 -6.31
N GLN A 152 -14.27 -2.09 -6.47
CA GLN A 152 -14.74 -3.19 -7.28
C GLN A 152 -14.72 -2.80 -8.76
N MET A 153 -13.99 -3.55 -9.56
CA MET A 153 -13.77 -3.26 -10.97
C MET A 153 -13.55 -4.55 -11.78
N ASP A 154 -14.12 -4.60 -12.98
CA ASP A 154 -13.69 -5.55 -14.00
C ASP A 154 -12.35 -5.09 -14.59
N GLY A 155 -11.27 -5.79 -14.25
CA GLY A 155 -9.91 -5.45 -14.68
C GLY A 155 -9.65 -5.63 -16.17
N LEU A 156 -10.45 -6.48 -16.85
CA LEU A 156 -10.34 -6.71 -18.30
C LEU A 156 -11.11 -5.63 -19.07
N MET A 157 -12.31 -5.33 -18.63
CA MET A 157 -13.18 -4.33 -19.26
C MET A 157 -12.87 -2.90 -18.80
N GLU A 158 -12.12 -2.74 -17.71
CA GLU A 158 -11.73 -1.44 -17.13
C GLU A 158 -12.95 -0.57 -16.75
N CYS A 159 -13.97 -1.20 -16.20
CA CYS A 159 -15.22 -0.55 -15.80
C CYS A 159 -15.74 -1.11 -14.47
N CYS A 160 -16.68 -0.40 -13.85
CA CYS A 160 -17.47 -0.94 -12.74
C CYS A 160 -18.34 -2.11 -13.20
N LEU A 161 -18.92 -2.89 -12.28
CA LEU A 161 -19.74 -4.06 -12.61
C LEU A 161 -21.02 -3.69 -13.39
N ASP A 162 -21.51 -2.47 -13.25
CA ASP A 162 -22.65 -1.93 -14.00
C ASP A 162 -22.25 -1.34 -15.37
N GLY A 163 -20.98 -1.46 -15.75
CA GLY A 163 -20.43 -0.91 -17.00
C GLY A 163 -20.07 0.57 -16.92
N SER A 164 -20.27 1.25 -15.78
CA SER A 164 -19.90 2.64 -15.61
C SER A 164 -18.38 2.84 -15.52
N GLU A 165 -17.93 4.08 -15.71
CA GLU A 165 -16.50 4.41 -15.65
C GLU A 165 -15.94 4.31 -14.23
N VAL A 166 -14.75 3.71 -14.10
CA VAL A 166 -14.00 3.69 -12.82
C VAL A 166 -13.34 5.03 -12.57
N HIS A 167 -13.54 5.54 -11.35
CA HIS A 167 -12.92 6.77 -10.87
C HIS A 167 -11.94 6.47 -9.74
N ILE A 168 -10.77 7.09 -9.81
CA ILE A 168 -9.71 6.99 -8.80
C ILE A 168 -9.61 8.32 -8.07
N LYS A 169 -9.51 8.28 -6.75
CA LYS A 169 -9.26 9.49 -5.96
C LYS A 169 -7.78 9.87 -6.08
N ASP A 170 -7.52 11.04 -6.67
CA ASP A 170 -6.19 11.67 -6.66
C ASP A 170 -6.06 12.50 -5.37
N TRP A 171 -5.39 11.94 -4.39
CA TRP A 171 -5.22 12.56 -3.08
C TRP A 171 -4.34 13.82 -3.11
N THR A 172 -3.53 13.99 -4.15
CA THR A 172 -2.68 15.18 -4.30
C THR A 172 -3.46 16.38 -4.78
N LYS A 173 -4.54 16.15 -5.53
CA LYS A 173 -5.39 17.20 -6.13
C LYS A 173 -6.78 17.25 -5.52
N THR A 174 -7.07 16.42 -4.53
CA THR A 174 -8.37 16.32 -3.86
C THR A 174 -9.54 16.13 -4.85
N ARG A 175 -9.29 15.45 -5.98
CA ARG A 175 -10.28 15.21 -7.03
C ARG A 175 -10.31 13.75 -7.46
N SER A 176 -11.43 13.34 -8.03
CA SER A 176 -11.55 12.06 -8.71
C SER A 176 -11.14 12.19 -10.18
N ILE A 177 -10.39 11.22 -10.68
CA ILE A 177 -9.95 11.15 -12.08
C ILE A 177 -10.39 9.80 -12.68
N LYS A 178 -10.66 9.80 -13.99
CA LYS A 178 -11.04 8.57 -14.69
C LYS A 178 -9.84 7.64 -14.82
N TYR A 179 -10.02 6.36 -14.51
CA TYR A 179 -8.96 5.35 -14.61
C TYR A 179 -8.31 5.34 -16.01
N ARG A 180 -9.11 5.38 -17.07
CA ARG A 180 -8.62 5.39 -18.47
C ARG A 180 -7.71 6.57 -18.78
N SER A 181 -7.95 7.75 -18.18
CA SER A 181 -7.10 8.93 -18.43
C SER A 181 -5.67 8.77 -17.94
N ILE A 182 -5.46 8.02 -16.84
CA ILE A 182 -4.11 7.70 -16.33
C ILE A 182 -3.35 6.83 -17.32
N LYS A 183 -4.02 5.84 -17.91
CA LYS A 183 -3.42 4.91 -18.87
C LYS A 183 -2.97 5.63 -20.15
N ASP A 184 -3.78 6.56 -20.64
CA ASP A 184 -3.48 7.36 -21.82
C ASP A 184 -2.28 8.28 -21.62
N GLU A 185 -2.16 8.92 -20.46
CA GLU A 185 -0.99 9.74 -20.10
C GLU A 185 0.28 8.90 -20.00
N THR A 186 0.19 7.70 -19.44
CA THR A 186 1.32 6.76 -19.31
C THR A 186 1.81 6.26 -20.67
N GLN A 187 0.91 6.02 -21.61
CA GLN A 187 1.26 5.60 -22.98
C GLN A 187 1.87 6.75 -23.80
N LYS A 188 1.37 7.97 -23.63
CA LYS A 188 1.94 9.17 -24.29
C LYS A 188 3.37 9.42 -23.77
N GLY A 189 3.63 9.30 -22.48
CA GLY A 189 4.97 9.45 -21.88
C GLY A 189 6.00 8.41 -22.37
N LYS A 190 5.57 7.21 -22.77
CA LYS A 190 6.45 6.17 -23.35
C LYS A 190 6.79 6.45 -24.82
N LYS A 191 5.93 7.15 -25.58
CA LYS A 191 6.19 7.51 -26.99
C LYS A 191 7.18 8.67 -27.15
N VAL A 192 7.38 9.49 -26.13
CA VAL A 192 8.30 10.62 -26.14
C VAL A 192 9.75 10.23 -25.77
N LYS A 193 9.97 8.99 -25.26
CA LYS A 193 11.30 8.49 -24.85
C LYS A 193 11.91 7.46 -25.81
N LYS A 194 11.49 7.44 -27.08
CA LYS A 194 12.13 6.64 -28.14
C LYS A 194 12.91 7.50 -29.09
#